data_1b2748c33f0e3984b47ea49ff33479e0
#
_entry.id   1b2748c33f0e3984b47ea49ff33479e0
#
_cell.length_a   1.000
_cell.length_b   1.000
_cell.length_c   1.000
_cell.angle_alpha   90.00
_cell.angle_beta   90.00
_cell.angle_gamma   90.00
#
_symmetry.space_group_name_H-M   'P 1'
#
loop_
_entity.id
_entity.type
_entity.pdbx_description
1 polymer ?
#
loop_
_entity_poly.entity_id
_entity_poly.type
_entity_poly.pdbx_seq_one_letter_code
_entity_poly.pdbx_strand_id
1 'polypeptide(L)'
;MIKMNAGIWIGIFGGVIGLLVGISAVVTTGGKEGIYIGAGMLVLFGGMFYLFYRLFFKPMLNTNRLQKTGISARATILEVNDTGVTVNNSPQIKLKLELKNSFGQKYTTQIRTLVSRLNPGAFRPGMEIPVKVDPKNEMNVVIDYTGQSAA
;
A
#
# COMPACT_ATOMS: atom_id res chain seq x y z
N MET A 1 12.74 10.13 -5.25
CA MET A 1 13.61 8.92 -5.25
C MET A 1 12.94 7.88 -4.37
N ILE A 2 12.40 6.81 -4.95
CA ILE A 2 11.68 5.76 -4.20
C ILE A 2 12.72 4.98 -3.42
N LYS A 3 12.76 5.10 -2.09
CA LYS A 3 13.53 4.18 -1.24
C LYS A 3 12.85 2.82 -1.30
N MET A 4 13.36 1.93 -2.12
CA MET A 4 12.90 0.55 -2.19
C MET A 4 13.32 -0.16 -0.91
N ASN A 5 12.34 -0.65 -0.14
CA ASN A 5 12.57 -1.42 1.08
C ASN A 5 13.23 -2.78 0.75
N ALA A 6 14.04 -3.28 1.69
CA ALA A 6 14.70 -4.60 1.57
C ALA A 6 13.72 -5.72 1.19
N GLY A 7 12.47 -5.67 1.65
CA GLY A 7 11.43 -6.63 1.28
C GLY A 7 11.08 -6.66 -0.20
N ILE A 8 11.15 -5.52 -0.90
CA ILE A 8 10.92 -5.44 -2.35
C ILE A 8 12.05 -6.13 -3.10
N TRP A 9 13.30 -5.90 -2.66
CA TRP A 9 14.46 -6.55 -3.23
C TRP A 9 14.42 -8.08 -3.02
N ILE A 10 14.06 -8.54 -1.83
CA ILE A 10 13.92 -9.97 -1.52
C ILE A 10 12.86 -10.61 -2.43
N GLY A 11 11.72 -9.95 -2.65
CA GLY A 11 10.68 -10.45 -3.55
C GLY A 11 11.13 -10.55 -5.01
N ILE A 12 11.84 -9.54 -5.52
CA ILE A 12 12.36 -9.52 -6.90
C ILE A 12 13.45 -10.59 -7.07
N PHE A 13 14.44 -10.63 -6.18
CA PHE A 13 15.52 -11.62 -6.24
C PHE A 13 15.01 -13.05 -6.07
N GLY A 14 14.09 -13.28 -5.13
CA GLY A 14 13.45 -14.58 -4.94
C GLY A 14 12.70 -15.06 -6.18
N GLY A 15 11.95 -14.17 -6.83
CA GLY A 15 11.25 -14.46 -8.09
C GLY A 15 12.18 -14.79 -9.25
N VAL A 16 13.27 -14.02 -9.41
CA VAL A 16 14.28 -14.26 -10.47
C VAL A 16 15.04 -15.57 -10.23
N ILE A 17 15.46 -15.83 -9.00
CA ILE A 17 16.16 -17.06 -8.63
C ILE A 17 15.23 -18.26 -8.86
N GLY A 18 13.96 -18.21 -8.43
CA GLY A 18 13.00 -19.27 -8.66
C GLY A 18 12.78 -19.59 -10.15
N LEU A 19 12.73 -18.55 -10.97
CA LEU A 19 12.59 -18.70 -12.43
C LEU A 19 13.83 -19.35 -13.06
N LEU A 20 15.03 -18.95 -12.64
CA LEU A 20 16.28 -19.55 -13.10
C LEU A 20 16.42 -21.02 -12.69
N VAL A 21 16.05 -21.35 -11.45
CA VAL A 21 16.04 -22.75 -10.94
C VAL A 21 15.02 -23.57 -11.71
N GLY A 22 13.82 -23.04 -11.99
CA GLY A 22 12.80 -23.72 -12.80
C GLY A 22 13.28 -24.03 -14.21
N ILE A 23 13.92 -23.06 -14.88
CA ILE A 23 14.51 -23.27 -16.22
C ILE A 23 15.63 -24.31 -16.17
N SER A 24 16.53 -24.24 -15.19
CA SER A 24 17.63 -25.19 -15.06
C SER A 24 17.13 -26.61 -14.82
N ALA A 25 16.08 -26.80 -14.04
CA ALA A 25 15.45 -28.10 -13.80
C ALA A 25 14.90 -28.72 -15.10
N VAL A 26 14.26 -27.93 -15.96
CA VAL A 26 13.79 -28.40 -17.28
C VAL A 26 14.95 -28.86 -18.16
N VAL A 27 16.04 -28.10 -18.17
CA VAL A 27 17.23 -28.40 -19.02
C VAL A 27 18.00 -29.61 -18.53
N THR A 28 18.16 -29.76 -17.22
CA THR A 28 19.01 -30.82 -16.61
C THR A 28 18.30 -32.17 -16.48
N THR A 29 17.01 -32.18 -16.19
CA THR A 29 16.27 -33.44 -15.95
C THR A 29 15.82 -34.10 -17.25
N GLY A 30 15.64 -33.33 -18.32
CA GLY A 30 15.20 -33.82 -19.62
C GLY A 30 13.85 -34.56 -19.58
N GLY A 31 13.19 -34.66 -20.74
CA GLY A 31 11.94 -35.44 -20.87
C GLY A 31 10.71 -34.83 -20.14
N LYS A 32 9.66 -35.65 -20.05
CA LYS A 32 8.35 -35.22 -19.54
C LYS A 32 8.38 -34.81 -18.05
N GLU A 33 9.22 -35.47 -17.25
CA GLU A 33 9.32 -35.19 -15.80
C GLU A 33 9.92 -33.81 -15.52
N GLY A 34 10.93 -33.38 -16.26
CA GLY A 34 11.49 -32.03 -16.16
C GLY A 34 10.47 -30.94 -16.50
N ILE A 35 9.59 -31.21 -17.46
CA ILE A 35 8.50 -30.28 -17.84
C ILE A 35 7.50 -30.12 -16.69
N TYR A 36 7.09 -31.21 -16.03
CA TYR A 36 6.15 -31.14 -14.90
C TYR A 36 6.75 -30.40 -13.70
N ILE A 37 8.02 -30.65 -13.36
CA ILE A 37 8.72 -29.94 -12.30
C ILE A 37 8.84 -28.45 -12.62
N GLY A 38 9.25 -28.10 -13.84
CA GLY A 38 9.35 -26.72 -14.28
C GLY A 38 8.00 -25.97 -14.26
N ALA A 39 6.94 -26.63 -14.75
CA ALA A 39 5.58 -26.06 -14.72
C ALA A 39 5.10 -25.85 -13.27
N GLY A 40 5.32 -26.81 -12.37
CA GLY A 40 4.98 -26.69 -10.95
C GLY A 40 5.70 -25.50 -10.29
N MET A 41 6.99 -25.33 -10.56
CA MET A 41 7.75 -24.19 -10.07
C MET A 41 7.25 -22.86 -10.61
N LEU A 42 6.95 -22.77 -11.91
CA LEU A 42 6.39 -21.54 -12.50
C LEU A 42 5.06 -21.16 -11.86
N VAL A 43 4.17 -22.11 -11.59
CA VAL A 43 2.89 -21.87 -10.90
C VAL A 43 3.12 -21.38 -9.47
N LEU A 44 4.00 -22.01 -8.73
CA LEU A 44 4.31 -21.64 -7.34
C LEU A 44 4.93 -20.24 -7.26
N PHE A 45 6.00 -19.99 -8.00
CA PHE A 45 6.68 -18.68 -7.97
C PHE A 45 5.87 -17.57 -8.62
N GLY A 46 5.18 -17.87 -9.72
CA GLY A 46 4.26 -16.94 -10.37
C GLY A 46 3.09 -16.55 -9.46
N GLY A 47 2.48 -17.53 -8.79
CA GLY A 47 1.42 -17.29 -7.80
C GLY A 47 1.90 -16.48 -6.60
N MET A 48 3.06 -16.80 -6.07
CA MET A 48 3.67 -16.04 -4.98
C MET A 48 4.00 -14.61 -5.39
N PHE A 49 4.56 -14.42 -6.59
CA PHE A 49 4.84 -13.09 -7.13
C PHE A 49 3.58 -12.27 -7.38
N TYR A 50 2.52 -12.90 -7.90
CA TYR A 50 1.21 -12.27 -8.09
C TYR A 50 0.60 -11.81 -6.76
N LEU A 51 0.63 -12.66 -5.73
CA LEU A 51 0.16 -12.30 -4.38
C LEU A 51 0.97 -11.15 -3.81
N PHE A 52 2.29 -11.21 -3.93
CA PHE A 52 3.17 -10.15 -3.47
C PHE A 52 2.89 -8.82 -4.18
N TYR A 53 2.74 -8.84 -5.51
CA TYR A 53 2.34 -7.68 -6.29
C TYR A 53 1.00 -7.11 -5.83
N ARG A 54 -0.01 -7.95 -5.67
CA ARG A 54 -1.34 -7.52 -5.26
C ARG A 54 -1.37 -6.91 -3.86
N LEU A 55 -0.62 -7.48 -2.91
CA LEU A 55 -0.63 -7.05 -1.51
C LEU A 55 0.23 -5.81 -1.27
N PHE A 56 1.36 -5.68 -1.97
CA PHE A 56 2.33 -4.62 -1.69
C PHE A 56 2.37 -3.50 -2.73
N PHE A 57 2.33 -3.83 -4.01
CA PHE A 57 2.46 -2.82 -5.07
C PHE A 57 1.15 -2.08 -5.36
N LYS A 58 0.04 -2.79 -5.41
CA LYS A 58 -1.25 -2.18 -5.75
C LYS A 58 -1.66 -1.04 -4.82
N PRO A 59 -1.60 -1.17 -3.48
CA PRO A 59 -1.92 -0.07 -2.57
C PRO A 59 -0.94 1.10 -2.69
N MET A 60 0.36 0.84 -2.92
CA MET A 60 1.38 1.89 -3.06
C MET A 60 1.19 2.74 -4.31
N LEU A 61 0.85 2.12 -5.44
CA LEU A 61 0.56 2.82 -6.70
C LEU A 61 -0.70 3.68 -6.59
N ASN A 62 -1.72 3.21 -5.87
CA ASN A 62 -2.94 3.98 -5.64
C ASN A 62 -2.67 5.26 -4.84
N THR A 63 -1.89 5.19 -3.78
CA THR A 63 -1.54 6.36 -2.96
C THR A 63 -0.82 7.42 -3.79
N ASN A 64 0.18 7.04 -4.56
CA ASN A 64 0.92 7.96 -5.43
C ASN A 64 0.04 8.58 -6.52
N ARG A 65 -0.88 7.83 -7.09
CA ARG A 65 -1.84 8.33 -8.07
C ARG A 65 -2.76 9.36 -7.43
N LEU A 66 -3.34 9.05 -6.27
CA LEU A 66 -4.28 9.93 -5.58
C LEU A 66 -3.64 11.24 -5.12
N GLN A 67 -2.37 11.24 -4.73
CA GLN A 67 -1.64 12.46 -4.41
C GLN A 67 -1.59 13.43 -5.61
N LYS A 68 -1.52 12.89 -6.85
CA LYS A 68 -1.43 13.69 -8.07
C LYS A 68 -2.78 14.06 -8.67
N THR A 69 -3.74 13.12 -8.67
CA THR A 69 -5.00 13.23 -9.42
C THR A 69 -6.25 13.24 -8.53
N GLY A 70 -6.10 13.10 -7.22
CA GLY A 70 -7.21 13.14 -6.27
C GLY A 70 -7.77 14.56 -6.12
N ILE A 71 -9.07 14.63 -5.84
CA ILE A 71 -9.76 15.88 -5.53
C ILE A 71 -9.39 16.29 -4.10
N SER A 72 -8.93 17.53 -3.92
CA SER A 72 -8.63 18.09 -2.60
C SER A 72 -9.91 18.27 -1.80
N ALA A 73 -9.93 17.76 -0.59
CA ALA A 73 -11.05 17.90 0.35
C ALA A 73 -10.52 18.09 1.77
N ARG A 74 -11.41 18.43 2.70
CA ARG A 74 -11.12 18.43 4.13
C ARG A 74 -11.90 17.31 4.79
N ALA A 75 -11.24 16.62 5.70
CA ALA A 75 -11.85 15.55 6.49
C ALA A 75 -11.71 15.87 7.97
N THR A 76 -12.78 15.63 8.73
CA THR A 76 -12.75 15.73 10.20
C THR A 76 -12.42 14.36 10.78
N ILE A 77 -11.45 14.30 11.67
CA ILE A 77 -11.09 13.07 12.39
C ILE A 77 -12.16 12.81 13.46
N LEU A 78 -12.88 11.69 13.34
CA LEU A 78 -13.84 11.25 14.35
C LEU A 78 -13.18 10.41 15.43
N GLU A 79 -12.24 9.54 15.04
CA GLU A 79 -11.64 8.56 15.94
C GLU A 79 -10.22 8.23 15.49
N VAL A 80 -9.34 8.00 16.47
CA VAL A 80 -7.94 7.60 16.26
C VAL A 80 -7.70 6.31 17.02
N ASN A 81 -7.37 5.24 16.33
CA ASN A 81 -7.10 3.92 16.93
C ASN A 81 -5.67 3.48 16.61
N ASP A 82 -4.97 2.98 17.60
CA ASP A 82 -3.70 2.29 17.38
C ASP A 82 -3.96 0.92 16.75
N THR A 83 -3.18 0.55 15.75
CA THR A 83 -3.26 -0.77 15.13
C THR A 83 -2.33 -1.81 15.76
N GLY A 84 -1.47 -1.40 16.69
CA GLY A 84 -0.41 -2.23 17.27
C GLY A 84 0.73 -2.55 16.29
N VAL A 85 0.69 -2.04 15.06
CA VAL A 85 1.71 -2.27 14.03
C VAL A 85 2.69 -1.11 14.00
N THR A 86 3.98 -1.41 13.97
CA THR A 86 5.06 -0.43 13.79
C THR A 86 5.83 -0.74 12.51
N VAL A 87 5.99 0.26 11.65
CA VAL A 87 6.72 0.17 10.39
C VAL A 87 7.87 1.17 10.41
N ASN A 88 9.11 0.70 10.24
CA ASN A 88 10.30 1.55 10.29
C ASN A 88 10.33 2.48 11.51
N ASN A 89 10.05 1.93 12.68
CA ASN A 89 10.00 2.64 13.98
C ASN A 89 8.88 3.70 14.08
N SER A 90 7.94 3.76 13.14
CA SER A 90 6.77 4.64 13.16
C SER A 90 5.51 3.83 13.44
N PRO A 91 4.74 4.15 14.50
CA PRO A 91 3.49 3.46 14.78
C PRO A 91 2.47 3.74 13.68
N GLN A 92 1.73 2.70 13.30
CA GLN A 92 0.60 2.81 12.39
C GLN A 92 -0.68 3.04 13.18
N ILE A 93 -1.41 4.06 12.79
CA ILE A 93 -2.74 4.35 13.34
C ILE A 93 -3.82 4.20 12.27
N LYS A 94 -5.02 3.95 12.73
CA LYS A 94 -6.25 3.90 11.95
C LYS A 94 -7.08 5.12 12.30
N LEU A 95 -7.38 5.94 11.29
CA LEU A 95 -8.20 7.13 11.42
C LEU A 95 -9.58 6.87 10.84
N LYS A 96 -10.63 7.20 11.59
CA LYS A 96 -12.00 7.29 11.10
C LYS A 96 -12.28 8.74 10.75
N LEU A 97 -12.59 8.99 9.49
CA LEU A 97 -12.75 10.33 8.92
C LEU A 97 -14.20 10.57 8.50
N GLU A 98 -14.71 11.75 8.78
CA GLU A 98 -15.96 12.27 8.20
C GLU A 98 -15.62 13.23 7.08
N LEU A 99 -16.20 13.03 5.92
CA LEU A 99 -16.10 13.89 4.75
C LEU A 99 -17.49 14.27 4.25
N LYS A 100 -17.52 15.32 3.40
CA LYS A 100 -18.70 15.67 2.63
C LYS A 100 -18.47 15.31 1.16
N ASN A 101 -19.42 14.65 0.54
CA ASN A 101 -19.41 14.42 -0.89
C ASN A 101 -19.76 15.68 -1.69
N SER A 102 -19.69 15.61 -3.01
CA SER A 102 -20.04 16.72 -3.92
C SER A 102 -21.48 17.20 -3.77
N PHE A 103 -22.37 16.41 -3.19
CA PHE A 103 -23.76 16.74 -2.92
C PHE A 103 -23.99 17.29 -1.49
N GLY A 104 -22.92 17.48 -0.71
CA GLY A 104 -23.00 17.99 0.67
C GLY A 104 -23.37 16.92 1.71
N GLN A 105 -23.57 15.66 1.31
CA GLN A 105 -23.89 14.58 2.23
C GLN A 105 -22.64 14.13 2.98
N LYS A 106 -22.76 13.91 4.27
CA LYS A 106 -21.69 13.40 5.11
C LYS A 106 -21.55 11.89 4.94
N TYR A 107 -20.33 11.44 4.77
CA TYR A 107 -19.98 10.02 4.77
C TYR A 107 -18.74 9.76 5.60
N THR A 108 -18.56 8.53 6.03
CA THR A 108 -17.45 8.12 6.88
C THR A 108 -16.58 7.12 6.15
N THR A 109 -15.27 7.33 6.19
CA THR A 109 -14.28 6.38 5.68
C THR A 109 -13.20 6.11 6.71
N GLN A 110 -12.39 5.08 6.49
CA GLN A 110 -11.27 4.71 7.34
C GLN A 110 -10.00 4.64 6.54
N ILE A 111 -8.95 5.25 7.05
CA ILE A 111 -7.61 5.19 6.47
C ILE A 111 -6.60 4.71 7.52
N ARG A 112 -5.47 4.18 7.04
CA ARG A 112 -4.32 3.86 7.88
C ARG A 112 -3.17 4.76 7.48
N THR A 113 -2.48 5.32 8.48
CA THR A 113 -1.32 6.17 8.28
C THR A 113 -0.25 5.89 9.32
N LEU A 114 0.99 6.27 9.03
CA LEU A 114 2.09 6.20 9.96
C LEU A 114 2.23 7.55 10.67
N VAL A 115 2.46 7.52 11.96
CA VAL A 115 2.69 8.71 12.78
C VAL A 115 4.17 8.79 13.15
N SER A 116 4.73 9.99 13.04
CA SER A 116 6.07 10.21 13.54
C SER A 116 6.07 10.16 15.07
N ARG A 117 7.03 9.46 15.67
CA ARG A 117 7.24 9.46 17.14
C ARG A 117 7.62 10.85 17.67
N LEU A 118 8.13 11.71 16.80
CA LEU A 118 8.48 13.09 17.18
C LEU A 118 7.23 13.97 17.32
N ASN A 119 6.10 13.57 16.73
CA ASN A 119 4.83 14.29 16.84
C ASN A 119 3.65 13.32 17.04
N PRO A 120 3.53 12.69 18.21
CA PRO A 120 2.46 11.73 18.48
C PRO A 120 1.07 12.37 18.53
N GLY A 121 1.01 13.69 18.69
CA GLY A 121 -0.25 14.46 18.72
C GLY A 121 -0.69 15.01 17.36
N ALA A 122 -0.08 14.58 16.25
CA ALA A 122 -0.39 15.08 14.91
C ALA A 122 -1.85 14.81 14.47
N PHE A 123 -2.50 13.81 15.06
CA PHE A 123 -3.88 13.45 14.74
C PHE A 123 -4.69 13.33 16.03
N ARG A 124 -5.75 14.14 16.14
CA ARG A 124 -6.67 14.14 17.29
C ARG A 124 -8.12 14.15 16.83
N PRO A 125 -9.04 13.51 17.55
CA PRO A 125 -10.47 13.64 17.28
C PRO A 125 -10.90 15.11 17.25
N GLY A 126 -11.76 15.46 16.29
CA GLY A 126 -12.23 16.82 16.05
C GLY A 126 -11.32 17.68 15.15
N MET A 127 -10.10 17.20 14.83
CA MET A 127 -9.18 17.93 13.96
C MET A 127 -9.57 17.79 12.49
N GLU A 128 -9.48 18.88 11.74
CA GLU A 128 -9.60 18.85 10.27
C GLU A 128 -8.23 18.64 9.63
N ILE A 129 -8.17 17.72 8.69
CA ILE A 129 -6.96 17.41 7.91
C ILE A 129 -7.23 17.53 6.41
N PRO A 130 -6.25 18.01 5.63
CA PRO A 130 -6.35 18.01 4.18
C PRO A 130 -6.21 16.56 3.66
N VAL A 131 -7.07 16.21 2.71
CA VAL A 131 -7.09 14.87 2.11
C VAL A 131 -7.29 14.95 0.60
N LYS A 132 -6.89 13.90 -0.10
CA LYS A 132 -7.20 13.68 -1.51
C LYS A 132 -8.18 12.51 -1.64
N VAL A 133 -9.28 12.75 -2.35
CA VAL A 133 -10.34 11.78 -2.58
C VAL A 133 -10.27 11.27 -4.02
N ASP A 134 -10.45 9.98 -4.23
CA ASP A 134 -10.51 9.39 -5.57
C ASP A 134 -11.83 9.79 -6.26
N PRO A 135 -11.77 10.48 -7.42
CA PRO A 135 -12.98 10.87 -8.15
C PRO A 135 -13.83 9.66 -8.61
N LYS A 136 -13.23 8.48 -8.68
CA LYS A 136 -13.91 7.24 -9.07
C LYS A 136 -14.46 6.44 -7.88
N ASN A 137 -13.93 6.68 -6.69
CA ASN A 137 -14.33 5.98 -5.47
C ASN A 137 -14.10 6.87 -4.26
N GLU A 138 -15.13 7.54 -3.80
CA GLU A 138 -15.10 8.47 -2.67
C GLU A 138 -14.63 7.83 -1.35
N MET A 139 -14.77 6.50 -1.22
CA MET A 139 -14.26 5.77 -0.05
C MET A 139 -12.72 5.64 -0.04
N ASN A 140 -12.07 5.86 -1.18
CA ASN A 140 -10.62 5.80 -1.32
C ASN A 140 -10.00 7.18 -1.09
N VAL A 141 -9.48 7.40 0.10
CA VAL A 141 -8.99 8.68 0.58
C VAL A 141 -7.55 8.54 1.06
N VAL A 142 -6.72 9.54 0.79
CA VAL A 142 -5.34 9.62 1.30
C VAL A 142 -5.09 11.00 1.90
N ILE A 143 -4.22 11.08 2.92
CA ILE A 143 -3.84 12.37 3.52
C ILE A 143 -3.03 13.18 2.51
N ASP A 144 -3.35 14.45 2.35
CA ASP A 144 -2.59 15.37 1.52
C ASP A 144 -1.44 15.99 2.34
N TYR A 145 -0.23 15.48 2.11
CA TYR A 145 0.96 16.02 2.77
C TYR A 145 1.54 17.24 2.06
N THR A 146 1.07 17.59 0.87
CA THR A 146 1.61 18.73 0.11
C THR A 146 1.20 20.07 0.72
N GLY A 147 0.08 20.12 1.43
CA GLY A 147 -0.39 21.31 2.14
C GLY A 147 0.25 21.56 3.52
N GLN A 148 1.00 20.61 4.07
CA GLN A 148 1.63 20.75 5.40
C GLN A 148 3.06 21.32 5.36
N SER A 149 3.63 21.55 4.18
CA SER A 149 4.99 22.12 4.05
C SER A 149 5.04 23.65 4.14
N ALA A 150 3.93 24.32 4.46
CA ALA A 150 3.82 25.80 4.48
C ALA A 150 3.26 26.32 5.81
N ALA A 151 3.70 25.79 6.94
CA ALA A 151 3.45 26.39 8.25
C ALA A 151 4.66 26.21 9.16
#